data_d9dfd206f7e195b789eeb7848e254f6b
#
_entry.id   d9dfd206f7e195b789eeb7848e254f6b
#
_cell.length_a   1.000
_cell.length_b   1.000
_cell.length_c   1.000
_cell.angle_alpha   90.00
_cell.angle_beta   90.00
_cell.angle_gamma   90.00
#
_symmetry.space_group_name_H-M   'P 1'
#
loop_
_entity.id
_entity.type
_entity.pdbx_description
1 polymer ?
#
loop_
_entity_poly.entity_id
_entity_poly.type
_entity_poly.pdbx_seq_one_letter_code
_entity_poly.pdbx_strand_id
1 'polypeptide(L)'
;MRILVVDGDGDLLQAIRRAFWKRHRAWEVLLAQTGAEAVQVLARDPVDIVIVDLGLPDMAGVDFIHQVRDLQPGAVRIALADSPLAEGQEPAEGALHRLFLKPLEPDFLLGVVESLDIEDDETNVRAIRAFVGGLGRIPSLPSLYSELVALLQREDAGMNEVARLIRRDLGVASQVLKLANSVHCASDRPVAELGRAVAMLGVDSLRSLVLFRGIISGADSPRPQGLDLEKLWFHSFEVATGVRKLVVLEGETQLADLAFSAGLLHDIGLVVLATDPAGRYRAILEQAQTSRTPLAVLEHDTYGVDHAQVGAHLLSLWGLPPSFCRPVREHHAPPSGGEGFPLSAALHLADARHGGGKTAGIFADGRWGLHPHVLNDPERFARWKACLAM
;
A
#
# COMPACT_ATOMS: atom_id res chain seq x y z
N MET A 1 -11.78 4.82 17.02
CA MET A 1 -12.19 4.06 15.80
C MET A 1 -13.41 3.23 16.10
N ARG A 2 -14.42 3.22 15.20
CA ARG A 2 -15.65 2.38 15.28
C ARG A 2 -15.61 1.29 14.21
N ILE A 3 -15.81 0.06 14.62
CA ILE A 3 -15.74 -1.11 13.76
C ILE A 3 -17.05 -1.88 13.86
N LEU A 4 -17.71 -2.09 12.73
CA LEU A 4 -18.90 -2.94 12.67
C LEU A 4 -18.49 -4.31 12.11
N VAL A 5 -18.76 -5.38 12.86
CA VAL A 5 -18.53 -6.76 12.42
C VAL A 5 -19.87 -7.45 12.25
N VAL A 6 -20.10 -8.01 11.06
CA VAL A 6 -21.35 -8.63 10.65
C VAL A 6 -21.09 -10.09 10.24
N ASP A 7 -21.57 -11.03 11.01
CA ASP A 7 -21.39 -12.48 10.74
C ASP A 7 -22.51 -13.27 11.42
N GLY A 8 -23.08 -14.28 10.76
CA GLY A 8 -24.09 -15.14 11.32
C GLY A 8 -23.60 -15.96 12.52
N ASP A 9 -22.29 -16.18 12.66
CA ASP A 9 -21.66 -16.90 13.75
C ASP A 9 -21.44 -15.97 14.98
N GLY A 10 -22.30 -16.08 15.96
CA GLY A 10 -22.22 -15.32 17.21
C GLY A 10 -20.97 -15.61 18.04
N ASP A 11 -20.42 -16.81 17.99
CA ASP A 11 -19.22 -17.19 18.73
C ASP A 11 -17.97 -16.53 18.11
N LEU A 12 -17.89 -16.49 16.78
CA LEU A 12 -16.84 -15.76 16.04
C LEU A 12 -16.90 -14.26 16.33
N LEU A 13 -18.10 -13.66 16.32
CA LEU A 13 -18.29 -12.25 16.66
C LEU A 13 -17.75 -11.92 18.06
N GLN A 14 -18.05 -12.77 19.06
CA GLN A 14 -17.55 -12.57 20.42
C GLN A 14 -16.03 -12.80 20.52
N ALA A 15 -15.47 -13.72 19.75
CA ALA A 15 -14.03 -13.95 19.70
C ALA A 15 -13.30 -12.73 19.14
N ILE A 16 -13.78 -12.17 18.02
CA ILE A 16 -13.23 -10.94 17.40
C ILE A 16 -13.32 -9.77 18.40
N ARG A 17 -14.49 -9.55 19.03
CA ARG A 17 -14.65 -8.47 20.01
C ARG A 17 -13.67 -8.61 21.17
N ARG A 18 -13.45 -9.82 21.70
CA ARG A 18 -12.48 -10.06 22.78
C ARG A 18 -11.05 -9.79 22.35
N ALA A 19 -10.66 -10.22 21.16
CA ALA A 19 -9.34 -9.98 20.61
C ALA A 19 -9.05 -8.48 20.45
N PHE A 20 -9.98 -7.75 19.85
CA PHE A 20 -9.87 -6.30 19.64
C PHE A 20 -9.83 -5.52 20.96
N TRP A 21 -10.75 -5.82 21.89
CA TRP A 21 -10.80 -5.15 23.19
C TRP A 21 -9.55 -5.39 24.06
N LYS A 22 -8.94 -6.56 23.95
CA LYS A 22 -7.73 -6.90 24.72
C LYS A 22 -6.56 -5.98 24.37
N ARG A 23 -6.42 -5.58 23.12
CA ARG A 23 -5.32 -4.74 22.63
C ARG A 23 -5.68 -3.26 22.50
N HIS A 24 -6.91 -2.96 22.08
CA HIS A 24 -7.36 -1.59 21.82
C HIS A 24 -8.66 -1.27 22.55
N ARG A 25 -8.55 -0.88 23.81
CA ARG A 25 -9.73 -0.55 24.66
C ARG A 25 -10.50 0.69 24.20
N ALA A 26 -9.87 1.55 23.41
CA ALA A 26 -10.47 2.75 22.85
C ALA A 26 -11.30 2.48 21.59
N TRP A 27 -11.19 1.29 21.00
CA TRP A 27 -11.99 0.94 19.84
C TRP A 27 -13.40 0.52 20.26
N GLU A 28 -14.39 1.04 19.57
CA GLU A 28 -15.79 0.65 19.71
C GLU A 28 -16.13 -0.42 18.68
N VAL A 29 -16.35 -1.65 19.13
CA VAL A 29 -16.66 -2.80 18.26
C VAL A 29 -18.15 -3.10 18.36
N LEU A 30 -18.87 -2.80 17.29
CA LEU A 30 -20.29 -3.06 17.10
C LEU A 30 -20.46 -4.41 16.40
N LEU A 31 -21.42 -5.20 16.86
CA LEU A 31 -21.67 -6.54 16.33
C LEU A 31 -23.09 -6.62 15.77
N ALA A 32 -23.25 -7.30 14.64
CA ALA A 32 -24.55 -7.65 14.09
C ALA A 32 -24.52 -9.09 13.53
N GLN A 33 -25.59 -9.85 13.75
CA GLN A 33 -25.71 -11.21 13.25
C GLN A 33 -26.40 -11.29 11.89
N THR A 34 -27.02 -10.19 11.47
CA THR A 34 -27.77 -10.10 10.22
C THR A 34 -27.45 -8.79 9.50
N GLY A 35 -27.63 -8.77 8.19
CA GLY A 35 -27.51 -7.55 7.39
C GLY A 35 -28.53 -6.48 7.81
N ALA A 36 -29.75 -6.89 8.16
CA ALA A 36 -30.79 -5.97 8.62
C ALA A 36 -30.43 -5.26 9.93
N GLU A 37 -29.85 -5.97 10.90
CA GLU A 37 -29.30 -5.38 12.13
C GLU A 37 -28.18 -4.39 11.82
N ALA A 38 -27.26 -4.80 10.96
CA ALA A 38 -26.11 -3.99 10.55
C ALA A 38 -26.55 -2.68 9.87
N VAL A 39 -27.56 -2.71 8.99
CA VAL A 39 -28.13 -1.50 8.36
C VAL A 39 -28.73 -0.55 9.40
N GLN A 40 -29.37 -1.07 10.44
CA GLN A 40 -29.87 -0.22 11.54
C GLN A 40 -28.74 0.47 12.30
N VAL A 41 -27.61 -0.21 12.51
CA VAL A 41 -26.42 0.39 13.12
C VAL A 41 -25.87 1.49 12.20
N LEU A 42 -25.66 1.20 10.92
CA LEU A 42 -25.14 2.16 9.95
C LEU A 42 -26.01 3.42 9.78
N ALA A 43 -27.32 3.28 9.97
CA ALA A 43 -28.24 4.41 9.89
C ALA A 43 -28.17 5.36 11.12
N ARG A 44 -27.64 4.90 12.24
CA ARG A 44 -27.58 5.65 13.50
C ARG A 44 -26.18 6.15 13.83
N ASP A 45 -25.18 5.33 13.56
CA ASP A 45 -23.82 5.53 13.98
C ASP A 45 -22.85 5.55 12.79
N PRO A 46 -21.97 6.55 12.66
CA PRO A 46 -20.89 6.51 11.68
C PRO A 46 -19.90 5.42 12.10
N VAL A 47 -19.47 4.59 11.14
CA VAL A 47 -18.45 3.55 11.34
C VAL A 47 -17.26 3.80 10.46
N ASP A 48 -16.07 3.44 10.96
CA ASP A 48 -14.82 3.58 10.23
C ASP A 48 -14.53 2.35 9.35
N ILE A 49 -14.85 1.17 9.86
CA ILE A 49 -14.58 -0.13 9.21
C ILE A 49 -15.80 -1.01 9.33
N VAL A 50 -16.19 -1.65 8.24
CA VAL A 50 -17.20 -2.72 8.21
C VAL A 50 -16.50 -4.02 7.79
N ILE A 51 -16.58 -5.04 8.63
CA ILE A 51 -16.13 -6.41 8.33
C ILE A 51 -17.39 -7.26 8.21
N VAL A 52 -17.61 -7.86 7.05
CA VAL A 52 -18.86 -8.57 6.77
C VAL A 52 -18.61 -9.97 6.20
N ASP A 53 -19.30 -10.96 6.75
CA ASP A 53 -19.42 -12.27 6.11
C ASP A 53 -20.32 -12.19 4.85
N LEU A 54 -19.85 -12.72 3.73
CA LEU A 54 -20.67 -12.78 2.52
C LEU A 54 -21.82 -13.80 2.62
N GLY A 55 -21.72 -14.76 3.54
CA GLY A 55 -22.74 -15.77 3.83
C GLY A 55 -23.76 -15.33 4.87
N LEU A 56 -24.25 -14.08 4.86
CA LEU A 56 -25.26 -13.60 5.79
C LEU A 56 -26.56 -14.41 5.69
N PRO A 57 -27.27 -14.62 6.84
CA PRO A 57 -28.45 -15.48 6.84
C PRO A 57 -29.71 -14.84 6.22
N ASP A 58 -29.74 -13.51 6.12
CA ASP A 58 -30.95 -12.76 5.74
C ASP A 58 -30.83 -12.03 4.38
N MET A 59 -29.62 -11.82 3.88
CA MET A 59 -29.38 -11.17 2.59
C MET A 59 -28.06 -11.61 1.99
N ALA A 60 -27.86 -11.36 0.69
CA ALA A 60 -26.55 -11.57 0.08
C ALA A 60 -25.55 -10.54 0.62
N GLY A 61 -24.38 -11.00 1.10
CA GLY A 61 -23.36 -10.09 1.65
C GLY A 61 -22.88 -9.05 0.65
N VAL A 62 -22.89 -9.39 -0.65
CA VAL A 62 -22.59 -8.44 -1.74
C VAL A 62 -23.60 -7.29 -1.77
N ASP A 63 -24.89 -7.56 -1.62
CA ASP A 63 -25.95 -6.53 -1.57
C ASP A 63 -25.80 -5.65 -0.33
N PHE A 64 -25.41 -6.26 0.80
CA PHE A 64 -25.11 -5.50 2.00
C PHE A 64 -23.90 -4.55 1.80
N ILE A 65 -22.83 -5.01 1.15
CA ILE A 65 -21.67 -4.16 0.84
C ILE A 65 -22.07 -2.95 0.00
N HIS A 66 -22.97 -3.12 -0.98
CA HIS A 66 -23.52 -2.00 -1.75
C HIS A 66 -24.29 -1.01 -0.87
N GLN A 67 -25.10 -1.51 0.06
CA GLN A 67 -25.82 -0.66 1.02
C GLN A 67 -24.84 0.10 1.93
N VAL A 68 -23.77 -0.54 2.40
CA VAL A 68 -22.72 0.14 3.19
C VAL A 68 -22.08 1.27 2.39
N ARG A 69 -21.73 1.03 1.12
CA ARG A 69 -21.15 2.07 0.25
C ARG A 69 -22.10 3.27 0.11
N ASP A 70 -23.38 3.00 -0.07
CA ASP A 70 -24.36 4.06 -0.32
C ASP A 70 -24.71 4.84 0.97
N LEU A 71 -24.75 4.16 2.14
CA LEU A 71 -25.03 4.80 3.42
C LEU A 71 -23.82 5.50 4.01
N GLN A 72 -22.64 4.87 3.93
CA GLN A 72 -21.40 5.37 4.53
C GLN A 72 -20.22 5.13 3.56
N PRO A 73 -20.09 5.94 2.50
CA PRO A 73 -19.05 5.77 1.48
C PRO A 73 -17.63 5.82 2.05
N GLY A 74 -17.40 6.57 3.12
CA GLY A 74 -16.11 6.67 3.80
C GLY A 74 -15.72 5.46 4.66
N ALA A 75 -16.63 4.50 4.90
CA ALA A 75 -16.29 3.30 5.67
C ALA A 75 -15.42 2.34 4.85
N VAL A 76 -14.36 1.81 5.46
CA VAL A 76 -13.57 0.72 4.88
C VAL A 76 -14.40 -0.57 4.91
N ARG A 77 -14.55 -1.23 3.77
CA ARG A 77 -15.38 -2.43 3.58
C ARG A 77 -14.51 -3.66 3.36
N ILE A 78 -14.53 -4.57 4.31
CA ILE A 78 -13.79 -5.84 4.31
C ILE A 78 -14.79 -6.98 4.27
N ALA A 79 -14.68 -7.87 3.32
CA ALA A 79 -15.51 -9.07 3.22
C ALA A 79 -14.76 -10.31 3.71
N LEU A 80 -15.51 -11.22 4.33
CA LEU A 80 -15.08 -12.58 4.66
C LEU A 80 -15.90 -13.54 3.80
N ALA A 81 -15.28 -14.57 3.22
CA ALA A 81 -15.94 -15.56 2.39
C ALA A 81 -15.38 -16.97 2.65
N ASP A 82 -16.20 -18.00 2.52
CA ASP A 82 -15.78 -19.40 2.66
C ASP A 82 -15.03 -19.92 1.43
N SER A 83 -15.22 -19.26 0.29
CA SER A 83 -14.56 -19.61 -0.97
C SER A 83 -14.31 -18.37 -1.84
N PRO A 84 -13.37 -18.42 -2.80
CA PRO A 84 -13.22 -17.36 -3.78
C PRO A 84 -14.55 -17.06 -4.49
N LEU A 85 -14.82 -15.80 -4.76
CA LEU A 85 -16.00 -15.38 -5.50
C LEU A 85 -15.96 -15.97 -6.92
N ALA A 86 -17.08 -16.50 -7.37
CA ALA A 86 -17.19 -16.97 -8.75
C ALA A 86 -17.28 -15.78 -9.72
N GLU A 87 -16.89 -16.00 -10.98
CA GLU A 87 -17.00 -14.99 -12.03
C GLU A 87 -18.45 -14.47 -12.11
N GLY A 88 -18.62 -13.16 -12.02
CA GLY A 88 -19.93 -12.49 -11.99
C GLY A 88 -20.60 -12.37 -10.62
N GLN A 89 -20.00 -12.88 -9.55
CA GLN A 89 -20.46 -12.68 -8.17
C GLN A 89 -19.64 -11.59 -7.42
N GLU A 90 -18.73 -10.96 -8.12
CA GLU A 90 -17.95 -9.88 -7.53
C GLU A 90 -18.82 -8.66 -7.23
N PRO A 91 -18.63 -7.99 -6.07
CA PRO A 91 -19.27 -6.72 -5.81
C PRO A 91 -18.94 -5.72 -6.93
N ALA A 92 -19.88 -4.82 -7.25
CA ALA A 92 -19.59 -3.76 -8.21
C ALA A 92 -18.29 -3.06 -7.82
N GLU A 93 -17.55 -2.64 -8.83
CA GLU A 93 -16.24 -2.03 -8.65
C GLU A 93 -16.26 -0.88 -7.63
N GLY A 94 -15.29 -0.88 -6.73
CA GLY A 94 -15.20 0.07 -5.64
C GLY A 94 -16.16 -0.18 -4.47
N ALA A 95 -17.06 -1.15 -4.55
CA ALA A 95 -17.94 -1.46 -3.43
C ALA A 95 -17.20 -2.17 -2.29
N LEU A 96 -16.19 -2.97 -2.60
CA LEU A 96 -15.38 -3.75 -1.65
C LEU A 96 -13.92 -3.29 -1.69
N HIS A 97 -13.33 -3.10 -0.52
CA HIS A 97 -11.91 -2.75 -0.39
C HIS A 97 -11.02 -3.98 -0.25
N ARG A 98 -11.52 -5.04 0.42
CA ARG A 98 -10.76 -6.25 0.66
C ARG A 98 -11.64 -7.47 0.87
N LEU A 99 -11.16 -8.63 0.37
CA LEU A 99 -11.76 -9.94 0.59
C LEU A 99 -10.73 -10.84 1.28
N PHE A 100 -11.17 -11.54 2.33
CA PHE A 100 -10.42 -12.61 2.97
C PHE A 100 -11.19 -13.92 2.91
N LEU A 101 -10.47 -15.02 2.78
CA LEU A 101 -11.04 -16.35 2.83
C LEU A 101 -11.02 -16.87 4.27
N LYS A 102 -12.11 -17.47 4.71
CA LYS A 102 -12.21 -18.22 5.97
C LYS A 102 -11.51 -19.61 5.82
N PRO A 103 -10.96 -20.22 6.89
CA PRO A 103 -11.00 -19.73 8.27
C PRO A 103 -9.98 -18.63 8.55
N LEU A 104 -10.35 -17.68 9.41
CA LEU A 104 -9.49 -16.57 9.82
C LEU A 104 -9.41 -16.49 11.34
N GLU A 105 -8.19 -16.39 11.85
CA GLU A 105 -7.96 -16.14 13.26
C GLU A 105 -8.32 -14.68 13.62
N PRO A 106 -8.99 -14.44 14.76
CA PRO A 106 -9.32 -13.09 15.22
C PRO A 106 -8.10 -12.16 15.33
N ASP A 107 -6.94 -12.68 15.73
CA ASP A 107 -5.69 -11.93 15.82
C ASP A 107 -5.15 -11.49 14.45
N PHE A 108 -5.44 -12.25 13.39
CA PHE A 108 -5.11 -11.84 12.02
C PHE A 108 -5.96 -10.64 11.59
N LEU A 109 -7.28 -10.69 11.81
CA LEU A 109 -8.18 -9.55 11.55
C LEU A 109 -7.78 -8.32 12.37
N LEU A 110 -7.39 -8.53 13.63
CA LEU A 110 -6.87 -7.47 14.46
C LEU A 110 -5.64 -6.79 13.83
N GLY A 111 -4.67 -7.56 13.36
CA GLY A 111 -3.49 -7.03 12.66
C GLY A 111 -3.84 -6.24 11.40
N VAL A 112 -4.85 -6.69 10.64
CA VAL A 112 -5.36 -5.95 9.48
C VAL A 112 -5.96 -4.61 9.91
N VAL A 113 -6.79 -4.60 10.94
CA VAL A 113 -7.42 -3.37 11.45
C VAL A 113 -6.38 -2.43 12.06
N GLU A 114 -5.40 -2.95 12.79
CA GLU A 114 -4.26 -2.18 13.31
C GLU A 114 -3.47 -1.51 12.18
N SER A 115 -3.31 -2.18 11.04
CA SER A 115 -2.62 -1.59 9.88
C SER A 115 -3.39 -0.43 9.24
N LEU A 116 -4.70 -0.33 9.46
CA LEU A 116 -5.54 0.77 9.01
C LEU A 116 -5.63 1.94 10.02
N ASP A 117 -5.13 1.73 11.24
CA ASP A 117 -5.10 2.72 12.33
C ASP A 117 -3.70 3.32 12.52
N ILE A 118 -2.93 3.44 11.42
CA ILE A 118 -1.52 3.88 11.45
C ILE A 118 -1.40 5.37 11.78
N GLU A 119 -2.48 6.15 11.79
CA GLU A 119 -2.41 7.59 11.90
C GLU A 119 -2.67 8.09 13.32
N ASP A 120 -1.75 8.97 13.78
CA ASP A 120 -1.86 9.67 15.06
C ASP A 120 -2.88 10.84 15.02
N ASP A 121 -3.38 11.21 13.82
CA ASP A 121 -4.33 12.32 13.62
C ASP A 121 -5.65 11.83 12.99
N GLU A 122 -6.71 11.84 13.78
CA GLU A 122 -8.06 11.46 13.35
C GLU A 122 -8.57 12.27 12.15
N THR A 123 -8.10 13.50 11.96
CA THR A 123 -8.52 14.38 10.85
C THR A 123 -7.99 13.85 9.54
N ASN A 124 -6.72 13.45 9.50
CA ASN A 124 -6.09 12.88 8.32
C ASN A 124 -6.71 11.52 7.96
N VAL A 125 -6.97 10.66 8.95
CA VAL A 125 -7.66 9.37 8.72
C VAL A 125 -9.00 9.57 8.04
N ARG A 126 -9.81 10.53 8.52
CA ARG A 126 -11.14 10.82 7.93
C ARG A 126 -11.02 11.36 6.51
N ALA A 127 -10.05 12.23 6.25
CA ALA A 127 -9.83 12.80 4.92
C ALA A 127 -9.41 11.71 3.91
N ILE A 128 -8.48 10.82 4.30
CA ILE A 128 -8.04 9.71 3.46
C ILE A 128 -9.19 8.75 3.16
N ARG A 129 -9.95 8.35 4.19
CA ARG A 129 -11.09 7.45 4.03
C ARG A 129 -12.19 8.09 3.17
N ALA A 130 -12.48 9.38 3.37
CA ALA A 130 -13.44 10.10 2.55
C ALA A 130 -12.99 10.19 1.10
N PHE A 131 -11.70 10.45 0.86
CA PHE A 131 -11.14 10.48 -0.48
C PHE A 131 -11.18 9.09 -1.14
N VAL A 132 -10.61 8.07 -0.48
CA VAL A 132 -10.56 6.70 -0.99
C VAL A 132 -11.96 6.11 -1.15
N GLY A 133 -12.85 6.35 -0.18
CA GLY A 133 -14.26 5.90 -0.26
C GLY A 133 -15.07 6.60 -1.35
N GLY A 134 -14.70 7.83 -1.71
CA GLY A 134 -15.31 8.60 -2.80
C GLY A 134 -14.77 8.23 -4.19
N LEU A 135 -13.65 7.51 -4.27
CA LEU A 135 -13.17 6.97 -5.55
C LEU A 135 -14.11 5.87 -6.02
N GLY A 136 -14.61 6.00 -7.23
CA GLY A 136 -15.47 4.98 -7.84
C GLY A 136 -14.78 3.64 -8.04
N ARG A 137 -13.46 3.63 -8.04
CA ARG A 137 -12.59 2.45 -8.20
C ARG A 137 -11.28 2.66 -7.43
N ILE A 138 -10.94 1.71 -6.58
CA ILE A 138 -9.60 1.56 -6.04
C ILE A 138 -8.91 0.46 -6.86
N PRO A 139 -7.63 0.57 -7.21
CA PRO A 139 -6.92 -0.52 -7.84
C PRO A 139 -7.10 -1.82 -7.05
N SER A 140 -7.62 -2.85 -7.68
CA SER A 140 -7.77 -4.16 -7.04
C SER A 140 -6.41 -4.82 -6.86
N LEU A 141 -6.34 -5.71 -5.87
CA LEU A 141 -5.14 -6.51 -5.68
C LEU A 141 -4.94 -7.42 -6.90
N PRO A 142 -3.78 -7.37 -7.59
CA PRO A 142 -3.58 -8.15 -8.80
C PRO A 142 -3.70 -9.66 -8.54
N SER A 143 -4.37 -10.41 -9.42
CA SER A 143 -4.55 -11.86 -9.25
C SER A 143 -3.23 -12.61 -9.12
N LEU A 144 -2.23 -12.24 -9.93
CA LEU A 144 -0.88 -12.80 -9.84
C LEU A 144 -0.24 -12.58 -8.46
N TYR A 145 -0.49 -11.43 -7.82
CA TYR A 145 0.00 -11.16 -6.46
C TYR A 145 -0.70 -12.06 -5.44
N SER A 146 -2.01 -12.21 -5.53
CA SER A 146 -2.77 -13.08 -4.63
C SER A 146 -2.35 -14.56 -4.77
N GLU A 147 -2.13 -15.03 -6.00
CA GLU A 147 -1.62 -16.37 -6.27
C GLU A 147 -0.18 -16.54 -5.71
N LEU A 148 0.67 -15.52 -5.85
CA LEU A 148 2.02 -15.55 -5.30
C LEU A 148 2.02 -15.62 -3.78
N VAL A 149 1.19 -14.83 -3.11
CA VAL A 149 1.06 -14.85 -1.64
C VAL A 149 0.55 -16.22 -1.18
N ALA A 150 -0.48 -16.77 -1.81
CA ALA A 150 -1.01 -18.09 -1.48
C ALA A 150 0.04 -19.21 -1.69
N LEU A 151 0.81 -19.14 -2.77
CA LEU A 151 1.89 -20.09 -3.03
C LEU A 151 2.96 -20.02 -1.93
N LEU A 152 3.36 -18.82 -1.53
CA LEU A 152 4.42 -18.61 -0.52
C LEU A 152 3.99 -18.94 0.92
N GLN A 153 2.70 -19.13 1.18
CA GLN A 153 2.19 -19.61 2.47
C GLN A 153 2.27 -21.14 2.61
N ARG A 154 2.50 -21.85 1.53
CA ARG A 154 2.66 -23.30 1.57
C ARG A 154 4.06 -23.67 2.06
N GLU A 155 4.15 -24.59 3.01
CA GLU A 155 5.43 -25.06 3.55
C GLU A 155 6.32 -25.77 2.52
N ASP A 156 5.72 -26.37 1.49
CA ASP A 156 6.39 -27.10 0.41
C ASP A 156 6.69 -26.25 -0.84
N ALA A 157 6.40 -24.94 -0.81
CA ALA A 157 6.60 -24.07 -1.96
C ALA A 157 8.06 -23.91 -2.37
N GLY A 158 8.40 -24.44 -3.53
CA GLY A 158 9.74 -24.31 -4.09
C GLY A 158 9.92 -23.07 -4.97
N MET A 159 11.14 -22.52 -5.02
CA MET A 159 11.46 -21.36 -5.89
C MET A 159 11.17 -21.64 -7.38
N ASN A 160 11.21 -22.90 -7.81
CA ASN A 160 10.83 -23.29 -9.17
C ASN A 160 9.32 -23.11 -9.44
N GLU A 161 8.46 -23.27 -8.42
CA GLU A 161 7.02 -23.02 -8.56
C GLU A 161 6.75 -21.52 -8.65
N VAL A 162 7.43 -20.74 -7.82
CA VAL A 162 7.41 -19.27 -7.89
C VAL A 162 7.84 -18.79 -9.26
N ALA A 163 8.94 -19.29 -9.78
CA ALA A 163 9.43 -18.93 -11.12
C ALA A 163 8.44 -19.33 -12.23
N ARG A 164 7.74 -20.47 -12.10
CA ARG A 164 6.67 -20.88 -13.06
C ARG A 164 5.49 -19.92 -13.01
N LEU A 165 5.09 -19.49 -11.81
CA LEU A 165 4.02 -18.51 -11.64
C LEU A 165 4.39 -17.17 -12.30
N ILE A 166 5.58 -16.65 -12.01
CA ILE A 166 6.09 -15.38 -12.57
C ILE A 166 6.21 -15.42 -14.09
N ARG A 167 6.54 -16.57 -14.69
CA ARG A 167 6.62 -16.73 -16.17
C ARG A 167 5.28 -16.47 -16.89
N ARG A 168 4.16 -16.52 -16.20
CA ARG A 168 2.84 -16.25 -16.79
C ARG A 168 2.69 -14.77 -17.19
N ASP A 169 3.46 -13.87 -16.56
CA ASP A 169 3.54 -12.46 -16.92
C ASP A 169 4.95 -12.12 -17.40
N LEU A 170 5.09 -11.94 -18.73
CA LEU A 170 6.37 -11.63 -19.36
C LEU A 170 6.95 -10.29 -18.89
N GLY A 171 6.08 -9.34 -18.54
CA GLY A 171 6.49 -8.05 -18.00
C GLY A 171 7.16 -8.20 -16.63
N VAL A 172 6.50 -8.93 -15.70
CA VAL A 172 7.07 -9.24 -14.38
C VAL A 172 8.36 -10.06 -14.53
N ALA A 173 8.36 -11.11 -15.35
CA ALA A 173 9.55 -11.94 -15.57
C ALA A 173 10.76 -11.12 -16.07
N SER A 174 10.52 -10.21 -17.02
CA SER A 174 11.57 -9.30 -17.52
C SER A 174 12.10 -8.37 -16.42
N GLN A 175 11.24 -7.83 -15.57
CA GLN A 175 11.63 -6.95 -14.48
C GLN A 175 12.43 -7.70 -13.40
N VAL A 176 12.01 -8.93 -13.06
CA VAL A 176 12.74 -9.80 -12.13
C VAL A 176 14.18 -10.05 -12.65
N LEU A 177 14.35 -10.37 -13.92
CA LEU A 177 15.67 -10.56 -14.51
C LEU A 177 16.50 -9.27 -14.54
N LYS A 178 15.90 -8.14 -14.90
CA LYS A 178 16.58 -6.84 -14.87
C LYS A 178 17.05 -6.47 -13.47
N LEU A 179 16.18 -6.67 -12.45
CA LEU A 179 16.53 -6.37 -11.07
C LEU A 179 17.66 -7.28 -10.56
N ALA A 180 17.56 -8.59 -10.77
CA ALA A 180 18.61 -9.53 -10.36
C ALA A 180 19.97 -9.15 -10.96
N ASN A 181 20.00 -8.69 -12.20
CA ASN A 181 21.22 -8.24 -12.86
C ASN A 181 21.71 -6.87 -12.37
N SER A 182 20.82 -5.95 -11.97
CA SER A 182 21.20 -4.64 -11.44
C SER A 182 21.79 -4.71 -10.03
N VAL A 183 21.28 -5.62 -9.19
CA VAL A 183 21.76 -5.83 -7.82
C VAL A 183 23.13 -6.54 -7.81
N HIS A 184 23.43 -7.32 -8.84
CA HIS A 184 24.68 -8.11 -8.97
C HIS A 184 25.61 -7.59 -10.05
N CYS A 185 25.78 -6.27 -10.15
CA CYS A 185 26.76 -5.65 -11.07
C CYS A 185 28.22 -6.16 -10.91
N ALA A 186 28.53 -6.92 -9.85
CA ALA A 186 29.83 -7.52 -9.58
C ALA A 186 30.00 -8.95 -10.16
N SER A 187 28.98 -9.53 -10.81
CA SER A 187 29.06 -10.86 -11.41
C SER A 187 29.42 -10.78 -12.88
N ASP A 188 30.50 -11.46 -13.29
CA ASP A 188 30.95 -11.53 -14.69
C ASP A 188 29.95 -12.19 -15.65
N ARG A 189 28.87 -12.76 -15.16
CA ARG A 189 27.86 -13.44 -15.98
C ARG A 189 26.46 -12.97 -15.60
N PRO A 190 25.70 -12.40 -16.58
CA PRO A 190 24.32 -12.00 -16.34
C PRO A 190 23.43 -13.20 -15.99
N VAL A 191 22.48 -12.97 -15.08
CA VAL A 191 21.47 -13.95 -14.69
C VAL A 191 20.40 -14.01 -15.79
N ALA A 192 20.38 -15.14 -16.51
CA ALA A 192 19.40 -15.39 -17.57
C ALA A 192 18.26 -16.33 -17.13
N GLU A 193 18.46 -17.05 -16.02
CA GLU A 193 17.50 -18.01 -15.52
C GLU A 193 16.58 -17.37 -14.45
N LEU A 194 15.27 -17.41 -14.70
CA LEU A 194 14.28 -16.78 -13.83
C LEU A 194 14.25 -17.38 -12.41
N GLY A 195 14.43 -18.71 -12.28
CA GLY A 195 14.49 -19.37 -10.98
C GLY A 195 15.62 -18.87 -10.10
N ARG A 196 16.82 -18.67 -10.72
CA ARG A 196 17.96 -18.08 -10.04
C ARG A 196 17.72 -16.61 -9.68
N ALA A 197 17.12 -15.83 -10.60
CA ALA A 197 16.79 -14.44 -10.34
C ALA A 197 15.81 -14.29 -9.17
N VAL A 198 14.76 -15.12 -9.11
CA VAL A 198 13.79 -15.16 -8.02
C VAL A 198 14.46 -15.48 -6.69
N ALA A 199 15.34 -16.50 -6.65
CA ALA A 199 16.08 -16.87 -5.42
C ALA A 199 17.02 -15.77 -4.93
N MET A 200 17.56 -14.96 -5.84
CA MET A 200 18.48 -13.86 -5.51
C MET A 200 17.79 -12.61 -5.00
N LEU A 201 16.56 -12.35 -5.44
CA LEU A 201 15.82 -11.12 -5.09
C LEU A 201 15.19 -11.15 -3.71
N GLY A 202 14.91 -12.33 -3.19
CA GLY A 202 14.12 -12.47 -1.99
C GLY A 202 12.59 -12.33 -2.23
N VAL A 203 11.84 -12.84 -1.27
CA VAL A 203 10.38 -12.97 -1.39
C VAL A 203 9.68 -11.62 -1.38
N ASP A 204 10.11 -10.71 -0.51
CA ASP A 204 9.43 -9.41 -0.33
C ASP A 204 9.68 -8.48 -1.52
N SER A 205 10.91 -8.46 -2.07
CA SER A 205 11.22 -7.73 -3.30
C SER A 205 10.39 -8.26 -4.47
N LEU A 206 10.22 -9.58 -4.56
CA LEU A 206 9.41 -10.20 -5.61
C LEU A 206 7.93 -9.86 -5.47
N ARG A 207 7.38 -9.93 -4.26
CA ARG A 207 5.98 -9.53 -3.96
C ARG A 207 5.72 -8.10 -4.40
N SER A 208 6.62 -7.18 -4.06
CA SER A 208 6.47 -5.76 -4.39
C SER A 208 6.56 -5.49 -5.89
N LEU A 209 7.43 -6.21 -6.60
CA LEU A 209 7.50 -6.16 -8.07
C LEU A 209 6.20 -6.60 -8.73
N VAL A 210 5.65 -7.75 -8.29
CA VAL A 210 4.38 -8.29 -8.82
C VAL A 210 3.24 -7.33 -8.52
N LEU A 211 3.19 -6.80 -7.30
CA LEU A 211 2.17 -5.86 -6.86
C LEU A 211 2.22 -4.57 -7.69
N PHE A 212 3.37 -3.92 -7.75
CA PHE A 212 3.56 -2.67 -8.51
C PHE A 212 3.20 -2.85 -9.98
N ARG A 213 3.73 -3.90 -10.61
CA ARG A 213 3.46 -4.19 -12.01
C ARG A 213 1.98 -4.44 -12.28
N GLY A 214 1.33 -5.22 -11.42
CA GLY A 214 -0.08 -5.53 -11.57
C GLY A 214 -0.98 -4.31 -11.45
N ILE A 215 -0.64 -3.36 -10.58
CA ILE A 215 -1.38 -2.09 -10.43
C ILE A 215 -1.25 -1.22 -11.69
N ILE A 216 -0.02 -1.09 -12.21
CA ILE A 216 0.24 -0.25 -13.39
C ILE A 216 -0.34 -0.85 -14.67
N SER A 217 -0.41 -2.18 -14.77
CA SER A 217 -0.79 -2.88 -16.01
C SER A 217 -2.19 -3.50 -15.96
N GLY A 218 -2.89 -3.40 -14.83
CA GLY A 218 -4.21 -4.00 -14.66
C GLY A 218 -5.18 -3.50 -15.72
N ALA A 219 -5.77 -4.42 -16.48
CA ALA A 219 -6.75 -4.12 -17.52
C ALA A 219 -8.00 -3.43 -16.95
N ASP A 220 -8.31 -3.73 -15.68
CA ASP A 220 -9.50 -3.25 -14.96
C ASP A 220 -9.24 -2.01 -14.11
N SER A 221 -7.98 -1.54 -14.04
CA SER A 221 -7.66 -0.31 -13.33
C SER A 221 -8.05 0.93 -14.15
N PRO A 222 -8.67 1.94 -13.53
CA PRO A 222 -8.93 3.20 -14.20
C PRO A 222 -7.60 3.75 -14.74
N ARG A 223 -7.60 4.21 -15.99
CA ARG A 223 -6.37 4.76 -16.58
C ARG A 223 -6.03 6.07 -15.89
N PRO A 224 -4.86 6.18 -15.24
CA PRO A 224 -4.45 7.41 -14.58
C PRO A 224 -4.28 8.52 -15.62
N GLN A 225 -4.90 9.67 -15.34
CA GLN A 225 -4.88 10.80 -16.26
C GLN A 225 -3.67 11.70 -16.01
N GLY A 226 -2.90 11.94 -17.06
CA GLY A 226 -1.74 12.84 -16.99
C GLY A 226 -0.49 12.25 -16.35
N LEU A 227 -0.55 11.05 -15.78
CA LEU A 227 0.58 10.37 -15.16
C LEU A 227 1.31 9.46 -16.18
N ASP A 228 2.61 9.66 -16.29
CA ASP A 228 3.49 8.81 -17.10
C ASP A 228 3.94 7.59 -16.28
N LEU A 229 3.25 6.46 -16.47
CA LEU A 229 3.50 5.23 -15.72
C LEU A 229 4.88 4.63 -15.96
N GLU A 230 5.47 4.84 -17.13
CA GLU A 230 6.81 4.36 -17.42
C GLU A 230 7.86 5.16 -16.63
N LYS A 231 7.71 6.49 -16.58
CA LYS A 231 8.57 7.33 -15.73
C LYS A 231 8.40 7.02 -14.26
N LEU A 232 7.17 6.81 -13.78
CA LEU A 232 6.90 6.41 -12.41
C LEU A 232 7.60 5.09 -12.08
N TRP A 233 7.54 4.10 -12.99
CA TRP A 233 8.24 2.84 -12.82
C TRP A 233 9.76 3.02 -12.67
N PHE A 234 10.40 3.76 -13.59
CA PHE A 234 11.85 3.98 -13.52
C PHE A 234 12.26 4.73 -12.27
N HIS A 235 11.52 5.78 -11.90
CA HIS A 235 11.73 6.53 -10.67
C HIS A 235 11.65 5.62 -9.44
N SER A 236 10.54 4.91 -9.27
CA SER A 236 10.32 4.02 -8.12
C SER A 236 11.42 2.93 -8.03
N PHE A 237 11.88 2.43 -9.17
CA PHE A 237 12.95 1.44 -9.22
C PHE A 237 14.31 2.03 -8.77
N GLU A 238 14.64 3.25 -9.22
CA GLU A 238 15.86 3.94 -8.81
C GLU A 238 15.84 4.27 -7.31
N VAL A 239 14.72 4.74 -6.80
CA VAL A 239 14.51 4.98 -5.36
C VAL A 239 14.67 3.69 -4.57
N ALA A 240 14.00 2.61 -4.97
CA ALA A 240 14.11 1.29 -4.33
C ALA A 240 15.56 0.80 -4.23
N THR A 241 16.29 0.91 -5.33
CA THR A 241 17.71 0.54 -5.38
C THR A 241 18.56 1.45 -4.50
N GLY A 242 18.27 2.74 -4.48
CA GLY A 242 18.95 3.75 -3.64
C GLY A 242 18.77 3.46 -2.17
N VAL A 243 17.53 3.29 -1.72
CA VAL A 243 17.23 3.01 -0.29
C VAL A 243 17.88 1.71 0.16
N ARG A 244 17.81 0.64 -0.66
CA ARG A 244 18.48 -0.64 -0.35
C ARG A 244 20.00 -0.46 -0.16
N LYS A 245 20.64 0.34 -1.02
CA LYS A 245 22.09 0.64 -0.87
C LYS A 245 22.39 1.34 0.44
N LEU A 246 21.55 2.31 0.86
CA LEU A 246 21.72 3.04 2.11
C LEU A 246 21.61 2.11 3.33
N VAL A 247 20.61 1.23 3.33
CA VAL A 247 20.40 0.24 4.39
C VAL A 247 21.60 -0.72 4.51
N VAL A 248 22.11 -1.22 3.38
CA VAL A 248 23.29 -2.09 3.36
C VAL A 248 24.55 -1.34 3.80
N LEU A 249 24.72 -0.08 3.40
CA LEU A 249 25.84 0.78 3.81
C LEU A 249 25.92 0.95 5.34
N GLU A 250 24.76 1.06 6.00
CA GLU A 250 24.68 1.20 7.47
C GLU A 250 24.72 -0.15 8.22
N GLY A 251 24.86 -1.27 7.51
CA GLY A 251 24.93 -2.60 8.09
C GLY A 251 23.58 -3.26 8.42
N GLU A 252 22.48 -2.59 8.12
CA GLU A 252 21.11 -3.06 8.41
C GLU A 252 20.57 -4.02 7.34
N THR A 253 21.36 -5.01 6.97
CA THR A 253 21.07 -5.90 5.83
C THR A 253 19.75 -6.65 5.94
N GLN A 254 19.24 -6.88 7.16
CA GLN A 254 17.93 -7.50 7.43
C GLN A 254 16.77 -6.62 6.95
N LEU A 255 16.97 -5.30 6.81
CA LEU A 255 15.97 -4.37 6.29
C LEU A 255 16.05 -4.17 4.77
N ALA A 256 17.01 -4.79 4.09
CA ALA A 256 17.29 -4.53 2.67
C ALA A 256 16.09 -4.80 1.74
N ASP A 257 15.35 -5.89 1.99
CA ASP A 257 14.18 -6.24 1.19
C ASP A 257 12.98 -5.36 1.52
N LEU A 258 12.77 -5.02 2.79
CA LEU A 258 11.76 -4.06 3.21
C LEU A 258 12.03 -2.67 2.60
N ALA A 259 13.27 -2.21 2.64
CA ALA A 259 13.71 -0.93 2.09
C ALA A 259 13.49 -0.86 0.59
N PHE A 260 13.89 -1.92 -0.15
CA PHE A 260 13.63 -2.01 -1.58
C PHE A 260 12.14 -1.94 -1.89
N SER A 261 11.35 -2.71 -1.17
CA SER A 261 9.90 -2.80 -1.36
C SER A 261 9.18 -1.49 -1.06
N ALA A 262 9.55 -0.82 0.04
CA ALA A 262 9.04 0.51 0.38
C ALA A 262 9.42 1.56 -0.68
N GLY A 263 10.67 1.54 -1.16
CA GLY A 263 11.12 2.41 -2.24
C GLY A 263 10.40 2.16 -3.56
N LEU A 264 10.06 0.91 -3.88
CA LEU A 264 9.34 0.59 -5.11
C LEU A 264 7.88 1.07 -5.07
N LEU A 265 7.25 1.04 -3.90
CA LEU A 265 5.82 1.33 -3.74
C LEU A 265 5.54 2.71 -3.13
N HIS A 266 6.56 3.54 -2.85
CA HIS A 266 6.38 4.81 -2.13
C HIS A 266 5.40 5.76 -2.82
N ASP A 267 5.43 5.79 -4.14
CA ASP A 267 4.64 6.68 -5.00
C ASP A 267 3.36 6.04 -5.55
N ILE A 268 2.95 4.86 -5.05
CA ILE A 268 1.78 4.17 -5.57
C ILE A 268 0.48 4.98 -5.45
N GLY A 269 0.42 5.89 -4.47
CA GLY A 269 -0.69 6.80 -4.29
C GLY A 269 -0.92 7.77 -5.45
N LEU A 270 0.14 8.10 -6.23
CA LEU A 270 0.01 8.90 -7.46
C LEU A 270 -0.93 8.24 -8.46
N VAL A 271 -0.84 6.91 -8.58
CA VAL A 271 -1.72 6.14 -9.47
C VAL A 271 -3.17 6.29 -9.03
N VAL A 272 -3.42 6.25 -7.72
CA VAL A 272 -4.77 6.40 -7.15
C VAL A 272 -5.30 7.82 -7.37
N LEU A 273 -4.51 8.85 -7.03
CA LEU A 273 -4.91 10.26 -7.22
C LEU A 273 -5.19 10.58 -8.68
N ALA A 274 -4.41 10.01 -9.61
CA ALA A 274 -4.59 10.20 -11.05
C ALA A 274 -5.85 9.52 -11.62
N THR A 275 -6.56 8.72 -10.82
CA THR A 275 -7.86 8.13 -11.20
C THR A 275 -9.06 9.00 -10.78
N ASP A 276 -8.83 10.20 -10.21
CA ASP A 276 -9.90 11.12 -9.83
C ASP A 276 -10.87 11.34 -11.00
N PRO A 277 -12.15 10.93 -10.87
CA PRO A 277 -13.13 11.03 -11.94
C PRO A 277 -13.43 12.48 -12.36
N ALA A 278 -13.16 13.45 -11.49
CA ALA A 278 -13.29 14.87 -11.81
C ALA A 278 -12.13 15.42 -12.66
N GLY A 279 -11.08 14.61 -12.88
CA GLY A 279 -9.93 14.99 -13.72
C GLY A 279 -9.04 16.11 -13.14
N ARG A 280 -9.20 16.46 -11.86
CA ARG A 280 -8.46 17.54 -11.21
C ARG A 280 -6.97 17.28 -11.11
N TYR A 281 -6.58 16.01 -11.03
CA TYR A 281 -5.19 15.62 -10.82
C TYR A 281 -4.28 16.05 -11.96
N ARG A 282 -4.78 16.07 -13.20
CA ARG A 282 -4.03 16.56 -14.35
C ARG A 282 -3.62 18.03 -14.17
N ALA A 283 -4.53 18.88 -13.70
CA ALA A 283 -4.23 20.29 -13.44
C ALA A 283 -3.17 20.45 -12.32
N ILE A 284 -3.21 19.60 -11.29
CA ILE A 284 -2.21 19.58 -10.21
C ILE A 284 -0.83 19.24 -10.79
N LEU A 285 -0.72 18.22 -11.64
CA LEU A 285 0.54 17.84 -12.29
C LEU A 285 1.08 18.97 -13.19
N GLU A 286 0.23 19.66 -13.96
CA GLU A 286 0.60 20.81 -14.78
C GLU A 286 1.06 22.00 -13.89
N GLN A 287 0.37 22.24 -12.78
CA GLN A 287 0.76 23.26 -11.81
C GLN A 287 2.10 22.95 -11.15
N ALA A 288 2.34 21.70 -10.74
CA ALA A 288 3.61 21.27 -10.14
C ALA A 288 4.80 21.43 -11.12
N GLN A 289 4.56 21.33 -12.43
CA GLN A 289 5.60 21.54 -13.43
C GLN A 289 5.98 23.02 -13.62
N THR A 290 5.03 23.92 -13.38
CA THR A 290 5.21 25.37 -13.61
C THR A 290 5.48 26.15 -12.35
N SER A 291 4.97 25.69 -11.20
CA SER A 291 5.22 26.30 -9.89
C SER A 291 6.46 25.66 -9.21
N ARG A 292 6.94 26.32 -8.15
CA ARG A 292 7.96 25.75 -7.26
C ARG A 292 7.36 25.03 -6.05
N THR A 293 6.04 24.82 -6.07
CA THR A 293 5.33 24.15 -4.97
C THR A 293 5.49 22.64 -5.09
N PRO A 294 5.87 21.94 -4.03
CA PRO A 294 5.92 20.48 -4.02
C PRO A 294 4.59 19.86 -4.39
N LEU A 295 4.63 18.74 -5.12
CA LEU A 295 3.43 18.04 -5.58
C LEU A 295 2.52 17.64 -4.39
N ALA A 296 3.11 17.08 -3.32
CA ALA A 296 2.36 16.68 -2.12
C ALA A 296 1.60 17.85 -1.47
N VAL A 297 2.13 19.09 -1.53
CA VAL A 297 1.44 20.27 -1.02
C VAL A 297 0.23 20.61 -1.88
N LEU A 298 0.37 20.58 -3.21
CA LEU A 298 -0.72 20.84 -4.15
C LEU A 298 -1.84 19.80 -4.04
N GLU A 299 -1.45 18.55 -3.82
CA GLU A 299 -2.38 17.44 -3.56
C GLU A 299 -3.14 17.68 -2.27
N HIS A 300 -2.44 17.98 -1.18
CA HIS A 300 -3.04 18.26 0.11
C HIS A 300 -4.01 19.46 0.05
N ASP A 301 -3.64 20.54 -0.62
CA ASP A 301 -4.49 21.72 -0.81
C ASP A 301 -5.77 21.39 -1.57
N THR A 302 -5.72 20.41 -2.49
CA THR A 302 -6.86 20.05 -3.34
C THR A 302 -7.76 18.98 -2.74
N TYR A 303 -7.14 17.96 -2.11
CA TYR A 303 -7.85 16.75 -1.64
C TYR A 303 -7.88 16.63 -0.11
N GLY A 304 -7.12 17.45 0.62
CA GLY A 304 -6.90 17.29 2.06
C GLY A 304 -5.94 16.15 2.41
N VAL A 305 -5.38 15.49 1.39
CA VAL A 305 -4.45 14.35 1.52
C VAL A 305 -3.42 14.37 0.39
N ASP A 306 -2.25 13.80 0.61
CA ASP A 306 -1.22 13.62 -0.41
C ASP A 306 -1.07 12.16 -0.85
N HIS A 307 -0.26 11.94 -1.90
CA HIS A 307 -0.04 10.59 -2.45
C HIS A 307 0.69 9.65 -1.47
N ALA A 308 1.53 10.15 -0.57
CA ALA A 308 2.21 9.34 0.43
C ALA A 308 1.19 8.73 1.40
N GLN A 309 0.26 9.55 1.87
CA GLN A 309 -0.83 9.13 2.76
C GLN A 309 -1.79 8.17 2.07
N VAL A 310 -2.24 8.49 0.84
CA VAL A 310 -3.13 7.64 0.05
C VAL A 310 -2.46 6.30 -0.28
N GLY A 311 -1.19 6.32 -0.68
CA GLY A 311 -0.41 5.12 -1.00
C GLY A 311 -0.25 4.21 0.21
N ALA A 312 0.16 4.75 1.35
CA ALA A 312 0.29 3.99 2.59
C ALA A 312 -1.03 3.38 3.04
N HIS A 313 -2.13 4.12 2.93
CA HIS A 313 -3.46 3.61 3.25
C HIS A 313 -3.88 2.46 2.32
N LEU A 314 -3.65 2.58 1.02
CA LEU A 314 -3.91 1.52 0.05
C LEU A 314 -3.11 0.25 0.36
N LEU A 315 -1.82 0.40 0.66
CA LEU A 315 -0.94 -0.72 1.03
C LEU A 315 -1.41 -1.40 2.33
N SER A 316 -1.87 -0.62 3.30
CA SER A 316 -2.50 -1.14 4.53
C SER A 316 -3.78 -1.91 4.23
N LEU A 317 -4.65 -1.38 3.37
CA LEU A 317 -5.84 -2.09 2.90
C LEU A 317 -5.50 -3.45 2.27
N TRP A 318 -4.37 -3.57 1.60
CA TRP A 318 -3.88 -4.83 1.04
C TRP A 318 -3.13 -5.70 2.06
N GLY A 319 -3.03 -5.27 3.34
CA GLY A 319 -2.47 -6.00 4.48
C GLY A 319 -0.96 -6.04 4.52
N LEU A 320 -0.30 -5.03 3.97
CA LEU A 320 1.10 -4.85 4.24
C LEU A 320 1.28 -4.34 5.68
N PRO A 321 2.33 -4.79 6.38
CA PRO A 321 2.48 -4.46 7.81
C PRO A 321 2.80 -2.97 8.03
N PRO A 322 2.53 -2.43 9.24
CA PRO A 322 2.84 -1.05 9.58
C PRO A 322 4.31 -0.65 9.37
N SER A 323 5.24 -1.57 9.60
CA SER A 323 6.67 -1.37 9.33
C SER A 323 6.99 -1.07 7.88
N PHE A 324 6.11 -1.51 6.95
CA PHE A 324 6.18 -1.22 5.53
C PHE A 324 5.46 0.10 5.17
N CYS A 325 4.22 0.27 5.65
CA CYS A 325 3.37 1.40 5.26
C CYS A 325 3.85 2.73 5.85
N ARG A 326 4.44 2.71 7.05
CA ARG A 326 4.92 3.91 7.73
C ARG A 326 6.00 4.65 6.93
N PRO A 327 7.10 4.03 6.47
CA PRO A 327 8.08 4.71 5.63
C PRO A 327 7.48 5.32 4.36
N VAL A 328 6.52 4.64 3.73
CA VAL A 328 5.79 5.16 2.56
C VAL A 328 5.01 6.42 2.91
N ARG A 329 4.28 6.43 4.03
CA ARG A 329 3.53 7.59 4.48
C ARG A 329 4.41 8.79 4.81
N GLU A 330 5.57 8.53 5.41
CA GLU A 330 6.45 9.55 5.98
C GLU A 330 7.54 10.04 5.01
N HIS A 331 7.57 9.55 3.77
CA HIS A 331 8.71 9.85 2.90
C HIS A 331 8.84 11.32 2.51
N HIS A 332 7.79 12.13 2.60
CA HIS A 332 7.89 13.59 2.43
C HIS A 332 8.23 14.34 3.73
N ALA A 333 7.86 13.80 4.87
CA ALA A 333 8.07 14.41 6.18
C ALA A 333 8.54 13.35 7.20
N PRO A 334 9.79 12.83 7.06
CA PRO A 334 10.29 11.82 7.97
C PRO A 334 10.39 12.36 9.39
N PRO A 335 9.97 11.58 10.42
CA PRO A 335 9.98 12.02 11.79
C PRO A 335 11.40 12.23 12.32
N SER A 336 11.52 13.12 13.30
CA SER A 336 12.76 13.33 14.05
C SER A 336 12.87 12.34 15.19
N GLY A 337 13.92 11.54 15.18
CA GLY A 337 14.19 10.58 16.26
C GLY A 337 13.41 9.27 16.07
N GLY A 338 13.74 8.30 16.89
CA GLY A 338 13.23 6.94 16.85
C GLY A 338 14.37 5.97 17.15
N GLU A 339 14.03 4.81 17.70
CA GLU A 339 14.99 3.72 17.85
C GLU A 339 15.17 3.01 16.51
N GLY A 340 16.40 2.61 16.18
CA GLY A 340 16.73 1.84 14.99
C GLY A 340 17.08 2.67 13.75
N PHE A 341 17.08 2.03 12.59
CA PHE A 341 17.44 2.63 11.32
C PHE A 341 16.30 3.55 10.82
N PRO A 342 16.60 4.82 10.47
CA PRO A 342 15.57 5.78 10.04
C PRO A 342 15.17 5.55 8.57
N LEU A 343 14.40 4.51 8.30
CA LEU A 343 14.03 4.09 6.95
C LEU A 343 13.25 5.16 6.19
N SER A 344 12.36 5.90 6.87
CA SER A 344 11.63 7.03 6.26
C SER A 344 12.58 8.13 5.78
N ALA A 345 13.64 8.43 6.54
CA ALA A 345 14.65 9.41 6.15
C ALA A 345 15.53 8.93 4.99
N ALA A 346 15.87 7.64 4.97
CA ALA A 346 16.61 7.03 3.86
C ALA A 346 15.78 7.04 2.57
N LEU A 347 14.49 6.75 2.67
CA LEU A 347 13.55 6.80 1.56
C LEU A 347 13.41 8.24 1.03
N HIS A 348 13.20 9.21 1.91
CA HIS A 348 13.14 10.62 1.56
C HIS A 348 14.37 11.09 0.79
N LEU A 349 15.57 10.71 1.24
CA LEU A 349 16.82 11.11 0.58
C LEU A 349 16.95 10.44 -0.80
N ALA A 350 16.60 9.17 -0.92
CA ALA A 350 16.67 8.45 -2.19
C ALA A 350 15.67 9.03 -3.20
N ASP A 351 14.45 9.33 -2.78
CA ASP A 351 13.42 9.98 -3.59
C ASP A 351 13.90 11.38 -4.06
N ALA A 352 14.35 12.22 -3.14
CA ALA A 352 14.88 13.53 -3.46
C ALA A 352 16.05 13.47 -4.48
N ARG A 353 16.88 12.43 -4.43
CA ARG A 353 18.01 12.22 -5.37
C ARG A 353 17.55 11.86 -6.77
N HIS A 354 16.56 10.98 -6.88
CA HIS A 354 16.11 10.41 -8.15
C HIS A 354 14.89 11.14 -8.75
N GLY A 355 14.14 11.88 -7.94
CA GLY A 355 12.95 12.63 -8.37
C GLY A 355 13.21 13.86 -9.23
N GLY A 356 14.47 14.23 -9.45
CA GLY A 356 14.83 15.37 -10.31
C GLY A 356 14.21 16.69 -9.90
N GLY A 357 13.85 16.84 -8.63
CA GLY A 357 13.24 18.05 -8.07
C GLY A 357 11.76 18.26 -8.41
N LYS A 358 11.10 17.27 -9.01
CA LYS A 358 9.69 17.40 -9.42
C LYS A 358 8.71 16.70 -8.47
N THR A 359 9.14 15.64 -7.80
CA THR A 359 8.37 14.95 -6.77
C THR A 359 8.82 15.32 -5.37
N ALA A 360 10.12 15.46 -5.12
CA ALA A 360 10.65 16.02 -3.90
C ALA A 360 10.73 17.56 -4.03
N GLY A 361 10.14 18.28 -3.07
CA GLY A 361 10.13 19.73 -3.10
C GLY A 361 11.55 20.31 -3.14
N ILE A 362 11.90 20.95 -4.25
CA ILE A 362 13.06 21.82 -4.30
C ILE A 362 12.67 23.11 -3.58
N PHE A 363 13.29 23.40 -2.44
CA PHE A 363 13.18 24.72 -1.83
C PHE A 363 13.85 25.79 -2.73
N ALA A 364 13.31 27.01 -2.67
CA ALA A 364 13.70 28.14 -3.52
C ALA A 364 15.19 28.54 -3.47
N ASP A 365 15.96 27.98 -2.54
CA ASP A 365 17.40 28.25 -2.34
C ASP A 365 18.32 27.21 -3.01
N GLY A 366 17.78 26.30 -3.83
CA GLY A 366 18.56 25.27 -4.51
C GLY A 366 19.04 24.15 -3.61
N ARG A 367 18.68 24.15 -2.34
CA ARG A 367 18.89 22.99 -1.48
C ARG A 367 17.88 21.93 -1.89
N TRP A 368 18.33 20.71 -1.95
CA TRP A 368 17.47 19.55 -2.06
C TRP A 368 16.40 19.69 -0.98
N GLY A 369 15.13 19.52 -1.33
CA GLY A 369 13.99 19.61 -0.41
C GLY A 369 14.03 18.57 0.69
N LEU A 370 15.19 18.44 1.33
CA LEU A 370 15.42 17.48 2.40
C LEU A 370 14.80 18.02 3.67
N HIS A 371 13.97 17.20 4.26
CA HIS A 371 13.40 17.51 5.56
C HIS A 371 14.54 17.75 6.58
N PRO A 372 14.46 18.79 7.44
CA PRO A 372 15.55 19.15 8.37
C PRO A 372 16.07 17.99 9.21
N HIS A 373 15.22 17.02 9.54
CA HIS A 373 15.59 15.86 10.34
C HIS A 373 16.58 14.91 9.66
N VAL A 374 16.59 14.85 8.32
CA VAL A 374 17.59 14.09 7.57
C VAL A 374 18.98 14.69 7.72
N LEU A 375 19.05 15.99 7.99
CA LEU A 375 20.28 16.75 8.17
C LEU A 375 20.82 16.75 9.61
N ASN A 376 20.08 16.18 10.57
CA ASN A 376 20.47 16.18 12.00
C ASN A 376 21.70 15.31 12.30
N ASP A 377 22.08 14.39 11.40
CA ASP A 377 23.32 13.63 11.44
C ASP A 377 24.16 13.94 10.19
N PRO A 378 25.02 14.98 10.24
CA PRO A 378 25.79 15.42 9.08
C PRO A 378 26.75 14.36 8.52
N GLU A 379 27.29 13.50 9.39
CA GLU A 379 28.22 12.44 8.96
C GLU A 379 27.48 11.33 8.21
N ARG A 380 26.35 10.87 8.74
CA ARG A 380 25.46 9.92 8.07
C ARG A 380 24.98 10.49 6.75
N PHE A 381 24.51 11.73 6.73
CA PHE A 381 24.06 12.40 5.52
C PHE A 381 25.17 12.46 4.45
N ALA A 382 26.41 12.80 4.83
CA ALA A 382 27.53 12.83 3.89
C ALA A 382 27.81 11.44 3.30
N ARG A 383 27.82 10.37 4.12
CA ARG A 383 27.97 8.99 3.65
C ARG A 383 26.84 8.58 2.70
N TRP A 384 25.60 8.88 3.05
CA TRP A 384 24.43 8.55 2.23
C TRP A 384 24.44 9.27 0.89
N LYS A 385 24.76 10.57 0.91
CA LYS A 385 24.92 11.37 -0.31
C LYS A 385 25.99 10.81 -1.24
N ALA A 386 27.13 10.41 -0.69
CA ALA A 386 28.21 9.80 -1.47
C ALA A 386 27.78 8.45 -2.06
N CYS A 387 27.06 7.62 -1.31
CA CYS A 387 26.57 6.34 -1.75
C CYS A 387 25.58 6.46 -2.93
N LEU A 388 24.71 7.45 -2.90
CA LEU A 388 23.72 7.69 -3.96
C LEU A 388 24.30 8.43 -5.17
N ALA A 389 25.48 9.01 -5.06
CA ALA A 389 26.14 9.69 -6.18
C ALA A 389 26.86 8.75 -7.14
N MET A 390 27.12 7.51 -6.72
CA MET A 390 27.67 6.44 -7.57
C MET A 390 26.55 5.72 -8.33
#